data_d5300eea4e8dae7477f733b71b2f06f7
#
_entry.id   d5300eea4e8dae7477f733b71b2f06f7
#
_cell.length_a   1.000
_cell.length_b   1.000
_cell.length_c   1.000
_cell.angle_alpha   90.00
_cell.angle_beta   90.00
_cell.angle_gamma   90.00
#
_symmetry.space_group_name_H-M   'P 1'
#
loop_
_entity.id
_entity.type
_entity.pdbx_description
1 polymer ?
#
loop_
_entity_poly.entity_id
_entity_poly.type
_entity_poly.pdbx_seq_one_letter_code
_entity_poly.pdbx_strand_id
1 'polypeptide(L)'
;MKIGVIGAGRLGICFALLAESAGHDVYVSDVNSSYVNKLTAKELYSNEPEVEDLLLRSTKLRATTSNSNVIKSSDVIFTFVPTPSLDDGSYDCSLVDAVVCDLIRSPNLEGKKFIVGCTTNPGFVDKIDEKLEGRGISVFYSPEFVAQGTIIRDMKNADMI
;
A
#
# COMPACT_ATOMS: atom_id res chain seq x y z
N MET A 1 -4.91 12.12 9.10
CA MET A 1 -4.33 12.20 7.76
C MET A 1 -5.13 11.31 6.81
N LYS A 2 -4.97 11.50 5.52
CA LYS A 2 -5.52 10.63 4.49
C LYS A 2 -4.42 9.71 3.98
N ILE A 3 -4.57 8.42 4.22
CA ILE A 3 -3.58 7.41 3.85
C ILE A 3 -4.10 6.60 2.67
N GLY A 4 -3.28 6.47 1.63
CA GLY A 4 -3.52 5.62 0.48
C GLY A 4 -2.72 4.33 0.58
N VAL A 5 -3.33 3.22 0.19
CA VAL A 5 -2.67 1.91 0.08
C VAL A 5 -2.95 1.34 -1.29
N ILE A 6 -1.91 1.18 -2.09
CA ILE A 6 -1.98 0.57 -3.42
C ILE A 6 -1.46 -0.86 -3.32
N GLY A 7 -2.31 -1.83 -3.66
CA GLY A 7 -2.10 -3.24 -3.39
C GLY A 7 -2.69 -3.63 -2.03
N ALA A 8 -4.00 -3.89 -2.00
CA ALA A 8 -4.73 -4.29 -0.80
C ALA A 8 -4.62 -5.82 -0.52
N GLY A 9 -3.57 -6.46 -0.98
CA GLY A 9 -3.26 -7.85 -0.66
C GLY A 9 -3.10 -8.07 0.85
N ARG A 10 -2.61 -9.26 1.24
CA ARG A 10 -2.51 -9.65 2.66
C ARG A 10 -1.85 -8.59 3.54
N LEU A 11 -0.67 -8.10 3.14
CA LEU A 11 0.06 -7.07 3.88
C LEU A 11 -0.67 -5.72 3.84
N GLY A 12 -1.08 -5.29 2.64
CA GLY A 12 -1.70 -3.99 2.45
C GLY A 12 -3.00 -3.81 3.22
N ILE A 13 -3.86 -4.86 3.31
CA ILE A 13 -5.10 -4.76 4.08
C ILE A 13 -4.84 -4.72 5.59
N CYS A 14 -3.86 -5.49 6.10
CA CYS A 14 -3.47 -5.43 7.51
C CYS A 14 -2.99 -4.02 7.87
N PHE A 15 -2.10 -3.45 7.07
CA PHE A 15 -1.61 -2.08 7.25
C PHE A 15 -2.76 -1.07 7.19
N ALA A 16 -3.64 -1.16 6.18
CA ALA A 16 -4.76 -0.25 6.00
C ALA A 16 -5.71 -0.23 7.22
N LEU A 17 -6.05 -1.40 7.75
CA LEU A 17 -6.92 -1.53 8.92
C LEU A 17 -6.25 -1.01 10.20
N LEU A 18 -4.94 -1.20 10.36
CA LEU A 18 -4.19 -0.61 11.47
C LEU A 18 -4.12 0.91 11.36
N ALA A 19 -3.86 1.45 10.19
CA ALA A 19 -3.86 2.89 9.95
C ALA A 19 -5.22 3.52 10.24
N GLU A 20 -6.32 2.86 9.85
CA GLU A 20 -7.67 3.30 10.22
C GLU A 20 -7.91 3.23 11.74
N SER A 21 -7.49 2.16 12.39
CA SER A 21 -7.60 2.00 13.85
C SER A 21 -6.83 3.09 14.61
N ALA A 22 -5.75 3.61 14.01
CA ALA A 22 -5.01 4.77 14.52
C ALA A 22 -5.71 6.12 14.24
N GLY A 23 -6.91 6.11 13.64
CA GLY A 23 -7.77 7.28 13.45
C GLY A 23 -7.65 7.97 12.09
N HIS A 24 -6.95 7.37 11.13
CA HIS A 24 -6.76 7.94 9.79
C HIS A 24 -7.94 7.61 8.85
N ASP A 25 -8.15 8.47 7.83
CA ASP A 25 -9.00 8.12 6.68
C ASP A 25 -8.16 7.30 5.70
N VAL A 26 -8.64 6.11 5.31
CA VAL A 26 -7.86 5.17 4.52
C VAL A 26 -8.54 4.86 3.19
N TYR A 27 -7.77 4.97 2.12
CA TYR A 27 -8.18 4.67 0.74
C TYR A 27 -7.32 3.52 0.24
N VAL A 28 -7.94 2.42 -0.17
CA VAL A 28 -7.20 1.24 -0.66
C VAL A 28 -7.55 0.96 -2.12
N SER A 29 -6.58 0.50 -2.90
CA SER A 29 -6.86 -0.04 -4.24
C SER A 29 -6.28 -1.43 -4.42
N ASP A 30 -7.01 -2.22 -5.20
CA ASP A 30 -6.57 -3.52 -5.71
C ASP A 30 -7.13 -3.73 -7.12
N VAL A 31 -6.37 -4.41 -7.97
CA VAL A 31 -6.81 -4.70 -9.35
C VAL A 31 -7.94 -5.72 -9.40
N ASN A 32 -8.10 -6.53 -8.37
CA ASN A 32 -9.13 -7.56 -8.27
C ASN A 32 -10.46 -6.95 -7.81
N SER A 33 -11.36 -6.72 -8.76
CA SER A 33 -12.69 -6.14 -8.49
C SER A 33 -13.54 -6.97 -7.53
N SER A 34 -13.48 -8.30 -7.61
CA SER A 34 -14.20 -9.19 -6.68
C SER A 34 -13.68 -9.01 -5.25
N TYR A 35 -12.38 -8.87 -5.08
CA TYR A 35 -11.75 -8.60 -3.78
C TYR A 35 -12.17 -7.23 -3.23
N VAL A 36 -12.14 -6.19 -4.07
CA VAL A 36 -12.59 -4.83 -3.70
C VAL A 36 -14.06 -4.82 -3.27
N ASN A 37 -14.93 -5.57 -3.97
CA ASN A 37 -16.33 -5.71 -3.60
C ASN A 37 -16.50 -6.35 -2.22
N LYS A 38 -15.75 -7.41 -1.91
CA LYS A 38 -15.75 -8.06 -0.60
C LYS A 38 -15.26 -7.13 0.52
N LEU A 39 -14.22 -6.33 0.26
CA LEU A 39 -13.77 -5.31 1.20
C LEU A 39 -14.85 -4.28 1.48
N THR A 40 -15.53 -3.80 0.43
CA THR A 40 -16.59 -2.80 0.54
C THR A 40 -17.82 -3.35 1.29
N ALA A 41 -18.16 -4.60 1.03
CA ALA A 41 -19.28 -5.30 1.71
C ALA A 41 -18.91 -5.75 3.13
N LYS A 42 -17.62 -5.68 3.52
CA LYS A 42 -17.06 -6.24 4.76
C LYS A 42 -17.26 -7.76 4.88
N GLU A 43 -17.19 -8.44 3.75
CA GLU A 43 -17.36 -9.89 3.59
C GLU A 43 -16.05 -10.59 3.21
N LEU A 44 -14.92 -9.98 3.54
CA LEU A 44 -13.62 -10.56 3.27
C LEU A 44 -13.31 -11.65 4.30
N TYR A 45 -13.02 -12.86 3.82
CA TYR A 45 -12.38 -13.89 4.61
C TYR A 45 -10.84 -13.71 4.54
N SER A 46 -10.18 -13.79 5.70
CA SER A 46 -8.73 -13.65 5.80
C SER A 46 -8.13 -14.71 6.72
N ASN A 47 -6.99 -15.28 6.31
CA ASN A 47 -6.19 -16.15 7.17
C ASN A 47 -5.31 -15.36 8.17
N GLU A 48 -5.25 -14.03 8.04
CA GLU A 48 -4.55 -13.18 9.00
C GLU A 48 -5.49 -12.88 10.19
N PRO A 49 -5.06 -13.16 11.42
CA PRO A 49 -5.84 -12.85 12.62
C PRO A 49 -6.23 -11.36 12.68
N GLU A 50 -7.34 -11.06 13.30
CA GLU A 50 -7.90 -9.73 13.53
C GLU A 50 -8.41 -8.98 12.28
N VAL A 51 -8.08 -9.41 11.04
CA VAL A 51 -8.49 -8.69 9.81
C VAL A 51 -9.99 -8.59 9.67
N GLU A 52 -10.72 -9.70 9.86
CA GLU A 52 -12.19 -9.71 9.75
C GLU A 52 -12.84 -8.81 10.80
N ASP A 53 -12.41 -8.90 12.06
CA ASP A 53 -12.91 -8.08 13.15
C ASP A 53 -12.68 -6.58 12.95
N LEU A 54 -11.47 -6.22 12.51
CA LEU A 54 -11.11 -4.84 12.21
C LEU A 54 -11.91 -4.32 11.01
N LEU A 55 -12.08 -5.13 9.97
CA LEU A 55 -12.86 -4.76 8.79
C LEU A 55 -14.34 -4.55 9.13
N LEU A 56 -14.92 -5.40 9.95
CA LEU A 56 -16.32 -5.25 10.43
C LEU A 56 -16.52 -3.93 11.17
N ARG A 57 -15.55 -3.51 11.99
CA ARG A 57 -15.59 -2.25 12.76
C ARG A 57 -15.18 -1.04 11.95
N SER A 58 -14.58 -1.24 10.78
CA SER A 58 -14.09 -0.16 9.92
C SER A 58 -15.23 0.78 9.50
N THR A 59 -14.97 2.08 9.53
CA THR A 59 -15.92 3.13 9.13
C THR A 59 -15.31 4.15 8.17
N LYS A 60 -13.99 4.20 8.08
CA LYS A 60 -13.24 5.20 7.28
C LYS A 60 -12.41 4.59 6.16
N LEU A 61 -12.40 3.26 6.01
CA LEU A 61 -11.74 2.57 4.91
C LEU A 61 -12.64 2.60 3.66
N ARG A 62 -12.06 3.01 2.54
CA ARG A 62 -12.72 3.06 1.23
C ARG A 62 -11.91 2.29 0.22
N ALA A 63 -12.51 1.28 -0.40
CA ALA A 63 -11.87 0.42 -1.39
C ALA A 63 -12.29 0.78 -2.82
N THR A 64 -11.37 0.66 -3.77
CA THR A 64 -11.58 0.96 -5.20
C THR A 64 -10.65 0.10 -6.06
N THR A 65 -10.96 -0.02 -7.35
CA THR A 65 -10.03 -0.61 -8.32
C THR A 65 -9.11 0.41 -8.99
N SER A 66 -9.21 1.70 -8.61
CA SER A 66 -8.51 2.81 -9.26
C SER A 66 -7.39 3.37 -8.37
N ASN A 67 -6.13 3.13 -8.75
CA ASN A 67 -4.96 3.76 -8.12
C ASN A 67 -5.06 5.30 -8.20
N SER A 68 -5.53 5.84 -9.32
CA SER A 68 -5.70 7.30 -9.49
C SER A 68 -6.61 7.91 -8.43
N ASN A 69 -7.69 7.22 -8.04
CA ASN A 69 -8.59 7.68 -6.98
C ASN A 69 -7.87 7.68 -5.62
N VAL A 70 -7.08 6.65 -5.32
CA VAL A 70 -6.27 6.58 -4.09
C VAL A 70 -5.23 7.70 -4.07
N ILE A 71 -4.45 7.86 -5.14
CA ILE A 71 -3.43 8.91 -5.27
C ILE A 71 -4.03 10.30 -5.06
N LYS A 72 -5.17 10.59 -5.71
CA LYS A 72 -5.84 11.88 -5.59
C LYS A 72 -6.34 12.17 -4.18
N SER A 73 -6.83 11.14 -3.48
CA SER A 73 -7.51 11.29 -2.18
C SER A 73 -6.58 11.28 -0.99
N SER A 74 -5.30 10.95 -1.15
CA SER A 74 -4.37 10.66 -0.05
C SER A 74 -3.24 11.68 0.04
N ASP A 75 -2.75 11.92 1.26
CA ASP A 75 -1.58 12.75 1.56
C ASP A 75 -0.30 11.89 1.56
N VAL A 76 -0.43 10.66 2.08
CA VAL A 76 0.64 9.67 2.16
C VAL A 76 0.16 8.40 1.47
N ILE A 77 0.97 7.86 0.55
CA ILE A 77 0.61 6.74 -0.31
C ILE A 77 1.63 5.63 -0.10
N PHE A 78 1.17 4.49 0.37
CA PHE A 78 1.96 3.26 0.47
C PHE A 78 1.67 2.34 -0.71
N THR A 79 2.70 1.61 -1.18
CA THR A 79 2.50 0.52 -2.14
C THR A 79 2.98 -0.81 -1.58
N PHE A 80 2.13 -1.83 -1.66
CA PHE A 80 2.37 -3.21 -1.25
C PHE A 80 2.02 -4.19 -2.38
N VAL A 81 2.41 -3.85 -3.60
CA VAL A 81 2.23 -4.74 -4.76
C VAL A 81 3.27 -5.87 -4.74
N PRO A 82 2.96 -7.04 -5.33
CA PRO A 82 3.92 -8.14 -5.41
C PRO A 82 5.21 -7.78 -6.15
N THR A 83 6.34 -8.22 -5.62
CA THR A 83 7.67 -8.13 -6.23
C THR A 83 8.31 -9.52 -6.20
N PRO A 84 7.89 -10.45 -7.09
CA PRO A 84 8.39 -11.82 -7.05
C PRO A 84 9.87 -11.89 -7.38
N SER A 85 10.57 -12.87 -6.78
CA SER A 85 11.96 -13.14 -7.08
C SER A 85 12.11 -13.75 -8.49
N LEU A 86 13.14 -13.34 -9.21
CA LEU A 86 13.54 -13.89 -10.50
C LEU A 86 14.65 -14.95 -10.32
N ASP A 87 14.91 -15.71 -11.37
CA ASP A 87 15.91 -16.80 -11.34
C ASP A 87 17.34 -16.32 -11.09
N ASP A 88 17.64 -15.06 -11.40
CA ASP A 88 18.93 -14.42 -11.15
C ASP A 88 19.07 -13.84 -9.72
N GLY A 89 18.06 -14.02 -8.88
CA GLY A 89 18.00 -13.52 -7.51
C GLY A 89 17.56 -12.06 -7.37
N SER A 90 17.27 -11.37 -8.47
CA SER A 90 16.66 -10.04 -8.44
C SER A 90 15.14 -10.11 -8.19
N TYR A 91 14.51 -8.95 -8.02
CA TYR A 91 13.05 -8.83 -7.89
C TYR A 91 12.43 -8.22 -9.14
N ASP A 92 11.30 -8.77 -9.58
CA ASP A 92 10.46 -8.14 -10.60
C ASP A 92 9.70 -6.97 -9.97
N CYS A 93 10.15 -5.77 -10.25
CA CYS A 93 9.54 -4.52 -9.77
C CYS A 93 8.56 -3.90 -10.77
N SER A 94 8.14 -4.63 -11.80
CA SER A 94 7.25 -4.11 -12.87
C SER A 94 5.94 -3.55 -12.34
N LEU A 95 5.34 -4.16 -11.31
CA LEU A 95 4.12 -3.67 -10.69
C LEU A 95 4.34 -2.37 -9.89
N VAL A 96 5.52 -2.20 -9.29
CA VAL A 96 5.88 -0.91 -8.65
C VAL A 96 6.06 0.17 -9.72
N ASP A 97 6.73 -0.13 -10.83
CA ASP A 97 6.83 0.79 -11.97
C ASP A 97 5.45 1.19 -12.54
N ALA A 98 4.50 0.26 -12.59
CA ALA A 98 3.13 0.59 -13.00
C ALA A 98 2.47 1.60 -12.04
N VAL A 99 2.65 1.45 -10.73
CA VAL A 99 2.18 2.44 -9.74
C VAL A 99 2.87 3.79 -9.93
N VAL A 100 4.17 3.80 -10.18
CA VAL A 100 4.94 5.03 -10.48
C VAL A 100 4.42 5.72 -11.75
N CYS A 101 4.04 4.96 -12.79
CA CYS A 101 3.39 5.50 -13.97
C CYS A 101 2.05 6.17 -13.65
N ASP A 102 1.26 5.60 -12.72
CA ASP A 102 0.01 6.21 -12.26
C ASP A 102 0.26 7.51 -11.48
N LEU A 103 1.32 7.56 -10.67
CA LEU A 103 1.78 8.80 -10.01
C LEU A 103 2.17 9.87 -11.05
N ILE A 104 2.99 9.51 -12.05
CA ILE A 104 3.43 10.43 -13.11
C ILE A 104 2.22 11.02 -13.87
N ARG A 105 1.18 10.24 -14.10
CA ARG A 105 -0.05 10.69 -14.77
C ARG A 105 -0.96 11.55 -13.89
N SER A 106 -0.74 11.51 -12.58
CA SER A 106 -1.58 12.26 -11.63
C SER A 106 -1.26 13.76 -11.68
N PRO A 107 -2.28 14.64 -11.73
CA PRO A 107 -2.05 16.07 -11.98
C PRO A 107 -1.48 16.83 -10.78
N ASN A 108 -1.68 16.35 -9.57
CA ASN A 108 -1.31 17.05 -8.34
C ASN A 108 -0.66 16.09 -7.34
N LEU A 109 0.66 16.18 -7.22
CA LEU A 109 1.47 15.40 -6.28
C LEU A 109 2.13 16.27 -5.21
N GLU A 110 1.99 17.60 -5.29
CA GLU A 110 2.65 18.55 -4.40
C GLU A 110 2.37 18.25 -2.92
N GLY A 111 3.44 18.11 -2.14
CA GLY A 111 3.39 17.83 -0.71
C GLY A 111 3.03 16.40 -0.33
N LYS A 112 2.74 15.51 -1.31
CA LYS A 112 2.46 14.10 -1.04
C LYS A 112 3.73 13.32 -0.72
N LYS A 113 3.55 12.18 -0.06
CA LYS A 113 4.63 11.22 0.23
C LYS A 113 4.28 9.87 -0.40
N PHE A 114 5.24 9.28 -1.09
CA PHE A 114 5.12 7.93 -1.65
C PHE A 114 6.08 7.00 -0.94
N ILE A 115 5.57 5.94 -0.34
CA ILE A 115 6.33 4.97 0.43
C ILE A 115 6.26 3.61 -0.28
N VAL A 116 7.42 3.11 -0.70
CA VAL A 116 7.56 1.76 -1.24
C VAL A 116 7.72 0.79 -0.07
N GLY A 117 6.67 0.03 0.22
CA GLY A 117 6.60 -0.91 1.33
C GLY A 117 6.87 -2.37 0.95
N CYS A 118 7.12 -2.66 -0.33
CA CYS A 118 7.51 -3.98 -0.82
C CYS A 118 9.01 -4.06 -1.06
N THR A 119 9.56 -5.28 -1.07
CA THR A 119 10.98 -5.52 -1.32
C THR A 119 11.34 -5.14 -2.76
N THR A 120 12.42 -4.40 -2.95
CA THR A 120 12.91 -3.98 -4.27
C THR A 120 14.41 -4.22 -4.41
N ASN A 121 14.90 -4.16 -5.65
CA ASN A 121 16.33 -4.25 -5.92
C ASN A 121 17.09 -3.01 -5.39
N PRO A 122 18.34 -3.13 -4.96
CA PRO A 122 19.17 -1.99 -4.58
C PRO A 122 19.19 -0.90 -5.66
N GLY A 123 19.04 0.36 -5.27
CA GLY A 123 19.00 1.51 -6.19
C GLY A 123 17.71 1.66 -6.99
N PHE A 124 16.70 0.78 -6.78
CA PHE A 124 15.43 0.89 -7.51
C PHE A 124 14.61 2.11 -7.04
N VAL A 125 14.60 2.37 -5.74
CA VAL A 125 13.86 3.51 -5.17
C VAL A 125 14.48 4.84 -5.56
N ASP A 126 15.82 4.90 -5.69
CA ASP A 126 16.53 6.10 -6.20
C ASP A 126 16.07 6.45 -7.63
N LYS A 127 15.88 5.44 -8.49
CA LYS A 127 15.33 5.63 -9.84
C LYS A 127 13.88 6.11 -9.83
N ILE A 128 13.08 5.74 -8.81
CA ILE A 128 11.72 6.26 -8.66
C ILE A 128 11.77 7.74 -8.30
N ASP A 129 12.64 8.12 -7.37
CA ASP A 129 12.83 9.51 -6.96
C ASP A 129 13.25 10.39 -8.15
N GLU A 130 14.22 9.94 -8.95
CA GLU A 130 14.61 10.59 -10.22
C GLU A 130 13.43 10.75 -11.20
N LYS A 131 12.59 9.71 -11.39
CA LYS A 131 11.41 9.77 -12.27
C LYS A 131 10.35 10.76 -11.78
N LEU A 132 10.27 11.02 -10.49
CA LEU A 132 9.31 11.91 -9.85
C LEU A 132 9.90 13.28 -9.51
N GLU A 133 11.16 13.54 -9.87
CA GLU A 133 11.83 14.82 -9.66
C GLU A 133 11.00 15.99 -10.21
N GLY A 134 10.93 17.08 -9.46
CA GLY A 134 10.15 18.27 -9.83
C GLY A 134 8.64 18.13 -9.74
N ARG A 135 8.11 16.98 -9.28
CA ARG A 135 6.66 16.74 -9.13
C ARG A 135 6.13 17.14 -7.74
N GLY A 136 7.01 17.56 -6.81
CA GLY A 136 6.63 17.99 -5.45
C GLY A 136 6.22 16.85 -4.53
N ILE A 137 6.47 15.60 -4.89
CA ILE A 137 6.28 14.41 -4.06
C ILE A 137 7.62 13.93 -3.51
N SER A 138 7.63 13.44 -2.26
CA SER A 138 8.82 12.82 -1.67
C SER A 138 8.69 11.30 -1.70
N VAL A 139 9.77 10.60 -2.03
CA VAL A 139 9.80 9.14 -2.11
C VAL A 139 10.56 8.56 -0.91
N PHE A 140 10.03 7.48 -0.34
CA PHE A 140 10.63 6.79 0.80
C PHE A 140 10.62 5.28 0.56
N TYR A 141 11.56 4.58 1.19
CA TYR A 141 11.61 3.12 1.20
C TYR A 141 11.40 2.62 2.63
N SER A 142 10.38 1.83 2.84
CA SER A 142 10.05 1.25 4.16
C SER A 142 9.51 -0.17 3.97
N PRO A 143 10.40 -1.14 3.65
CA PRO A 143 9.97 -2.52 3.50
C PRO A 143 9.56 -3.10 4.85
N GLU A 144 8.45 -3.86 4.86
CA GLU A 144 7.94 -4.48 6.07
C GLU A 144 8.61 -5.83 6.34
N PHE A 145 9.01 -6.05 7.59
CA PHE A 145 9.61 -7.30 8.09
C PHE A 145 8.61 -8.02 9.00
N VAL A 146 7.60 -8.66 8.39
CA VAL A 146 6.51 -9.33 9.10
C VAL A 146 6.33 -10.76 8.62
N ALA A 147 5.91 -11.65 9.53
CA ALA A 147 5.61 -13.02 9.19
C ALA A 147 4.12 -13.19 8.84
N GLN A 148 3.81 -14.03 7.83
CA GLN A 148 2.44 -14.40 7.53
C GLN A 148 1.80 -15.13 8.72
N GLY A 149 0.54 -14.80 9.01
CA GLY A 149 -0.20 -15.30 10.18
C GLY A 149 -0.02 -14.45 11.45
N THR A 150 0.86 -13.43 11.42
CA THR A 150 1.11 -12.55 12.56
C THR A 150 1.30 -11.08 12.17
N ILE A 151 0.94 -10.71 10.93
CA ILE A 151 1.23 -9.39 10.35
C ILE A 151 0.75 -8.26 11.27
N ILE A 152 -0.51 -8.28 11.71
CA ILE A 152 -1.07 -7.22 12.55
C ILE A 152 -0.36 -7.14 13.91
N ARG A 153 -0.05 -8.29 14.52
CA ARG A 153 0.69 -8.33 15.78
C ARG A 153 2.09 -7.75 15.62
N ASP A 154 2.79 -8.15 14.56
CA ASP A 154 4.18 -7.75 14.33
C ASP A 154 4.26 -6.25 13.99
N MET A 155 3.30 -5.71 13.22
CA MET A 155 3.20 -4.27 12.99
C MET A 155 2.87 -3.46 14.25
N LYS A 156 2.05 -4.00 15.16
CA LYS A 156 1.74 -3.34 16.44
C LYS A 156 2.92 -3.32 17.40
N ASN A 157 3.81 -4.31 17.29
CA ASN A 157 4.94 -4.53 18.20
C ASN A 157 6.25 -4.60 17.40
N ALA A 158 6.46 -3.66 16.49
CA ALA A 158 7.64 -3.64 15.64
C ALA A 158 8.91 -3.52 16.49
N ASP A 159 9.89 -4.42 16.27
CA ASP A 159 11.19 -4.41 16.96
C ASP A 159 12.09 -3.25 16.45
N MET A 160 11.84 -2.77 15.24
CA MET A 160 12.53 -1.63 14.60
C MET A 160 11.53 -0.78 13.83
N ILE A 161 11.75 0.53 13.83
CA ILE A 161 11.03 1.51 13.01
C ILE A 161 12.06 2.34 12.24
#